data_5ca1d3b81d555268ffb257944895b6ad
#
_entry.id   5ca1d3b81d555268ffb257944895b6ad
#
_cell.length_a   1.000
_cell.length_b   1.000
_cell.length_c   1.000
_cell.angle_alpha   90.00
_cell.angle_beta   90.00
_cell.angle_gamma   90.00
#
_symmetry.space_group_name_H-M   'P 1'
#
loop_
_entity.id
_entity.type
_entity.pdbx_description
1 polymer ?
#
loop_
_entity_poly.entity_id
_entity_poly.type
_entity_poly.pdbx_seq_one_letter_code
_entity_poly.pdbx_strand_id
1 'polypeptide(L)'
;MWSEALSMLDRAERLQRQFFTQVAPAWEPPVDIVETGDAVHVHIALPGVPADSITLAFDAGGFTVSALRAFPFRESCGEPGAHIHRVEIPYGRFERRVGLPLDDPYSPLELARKSLADGVLTLTFTRKEGA
;
A
#
# COMPACT_ATOMS: atom_id res chain seq x y z
N MET A 1 -6.36 -24.05 -23.57
CA MET A 1 -5.46 -22.94 -23.88
C MET A 1 -6.00 -21.64 -23.30
N TRP A 2 -6.90 -21.01 -24.01
CA TRP A 2 -7.55 -19.77 -23.58
C TRP A 2 -8.35 -19.94 -22.28
N SER A 3 -9.15 -20.99 -22.17
CA SER A 3 -9.91 -21.31 -20.97
C SER A 3 -9.02 -21.66 -19.77
N GLU A 4 -7.82 -22.19 -20.04
CA GLU A 4 -6.87 -22.51 -18.98
C GLU A 4 -6.27 -21.25 -18.34
N ALA A 5 -5.97 -20.22 -19.15
CA ALA A 5 -5.46 -18.95 -18.63
C ALA A 5 -6.50 -18.28 -17.74
N LEU A 6 -7.77 -18.26 -18.14
CA LEU A 6 -8.85 -17.72 -17.32
C LEU A 6 -9.05 -18.54 -16.04
N SER A 7 -8.96 -19.87 -16.14
CA SER A 7 -9.07 -20.74 -14.96
C SER A 7 -7.94 -20.50 -13.97
N MET A 8 -6.73 -20.29 -14.45
CA MET A 8 -5.59 -19.96 -13.60
C MET A 8 -5.75 -18.63 -12.92
N LEU A 9 -6.23 -17.62 -13.65
CA LEU A 9 -6.49 -16.30 -13.08
C LEU A 9 -7.61 -16.37 -12.03
N ASP A 10 -8.69 -17.07 -12.32
CA ASP A 10 -9.78 -17.28 -11.38
C ASP A 10 -9.31 -17.99 -10.12
N ARG A 11 -8.47 -19.01 -10.26
CA ARG A 11 -7.90 -19.71 -9.12
C ARG A 11 -7.04 -18.79 -8.27
N ALA A 12 -6.21 -17.97 -8.92
CA ALA A 12 -5.36 -17.02 -8.22
C ALA A 12 -6.20 -16.01 -7.46
N GLU A 13 -7.25 -15.47 -8.07
CA GLU A 13 -8.16 -14.54 -7.41
C GLU A 13 -8.89 -15.18 -6.25
N ARG A 14 -9.37 -16.42 -6.40
CA ARG A 14 -10.04 -17.14 -5.32
C ARG A 14 -9.11 -17.45 -4.17
N LEU A 15 -7.89 -17.87 -4.47
CA LEU A 15 -6.87 -18.13 -3.46
C LEU A 15 -6.53 -16.86 -2.70
N GLN A 16 -6.40 -15.75 -3.42
CA GLN A 16 -6.16 -14.47 -2.77
C GLN A 16 -7.32 -14.07 -1.86
N ARG A 17 -8.56 -14.21 -2.31
CA ARG A 17 -9.72 -13.88 -1.49
C ARG A 17 -9.82 -14.76 -0.25
N GLN A 18 -9.62 -16.07 -0.40
CA GLN A 18 -9.62 -16.99 0.74
C GLN A 18 -8.50 -16.64 1.71
N PHE A 19 -7.33 -16.35 1.17
CA PHE A 19 -6.17 -16.00 1.94
C PHE A 19 -6.39 -14.68 2.68
N PHE A 20 -6.96 -13.67 2.03
CA PHE A 20 -7.30 -12.39 2.64
C PHE A 20 -8.34 -12.53 3.75
N THR A 21 -9.26 -13.46 3.60
CA THR A 21 -10.30 -13.71 4.61
C THR A 21 -9.73 -14.41 5.84
N GLN A 22 -8.77 -15.32 5.65
CA GLN A 22 -8.22 -16.15 6.73
C GLN A 22 -7.00 -15.54 7.41
N VAL A 23 -6.09 -14.97 6.63
CA VAL A 23 -4.77 -14.54 7.11
C VAL A 23 -4.52 -13.06 6.79
N ALA A 24 -5.42 -12.45 6.04
CA ALA A 24 -5.30 -11.06 5.58
C ALA A 24 -3.92 -10.73 5.00
N PRO A 25 -3.38 -11.57 4.08
CA PRO A 25 -2.09 -11.28 3.50
C PRO A 25 -2.19 -10.05 2.62
N ALA A 26 -1.18 -9.24 2.71
CA ALA A 26 -1.06 -8.06 1.89
C ALA A 26 0.41 -7.92 1.51
N TRP A 27 0.66 -7.25 0.41
CA TRP A 27 2.01 -6.86 0.07
C TRP A 27 2.42 -5.72 1.00
N GLU A 28 3.59 -5.83 1.61
CA GLU A 28 4.12 -4.76 2.44
C GLU A 28 4.96 -3.81 1.57
N PRO A 29 4.50 -2.57 1.35
CA PRO A 29 5.28 -1.62 0.56
C PRO A 29 6.53 -1.17 1.31
N PRO A 30 7.65 -0.95 0.60
CA PRO A 30 8.86 -0.41 1.23
C PRO A 30 8.61 0.99 1.80
N VAL A 31 9.20 1.26 2.95
CA VAL A 31 9.05 2.51 3.67
C VAL A 31 10.41 3.06 4.08
N ASP A 32 10.64 4.33 3.79
CA ASP A 32 11.78 5.07 4.30
C ASP A 32 11.29 6.11 5.31
N ILE A 33 11.98 6.22 6.43
CA ILE A 33 11.66 7.20 7.47
C ILE A 33 12.91 8.03 7.74
N VAL A 34 12.78 9.34 7.61
CA VAL A 34 13.88 10.28 7.88
C VAL A 34 13.39 11.31 8.88
N GLU A 35 14.07 11.42 10.00
CA GLU A 35 13.79 12.42 11.02
C GLU A 35 14.74 13.60 10.87
N THR A 36 14.19 14.80 10.79
CA THR A 36 14.93 16.05 10.88
C THR A 36 14.65 16.70 12.23
N GLY A 37 15.27 17.84 12.52
CA GLY A 37 15.03 18.51 13.81
C GLY A 37 13.56 18.85 14.07
N ASP A 38 12.84 19.17 13.01
CA ASP A 38 11.47 19.70 13.12
C ASP A 38 10.40 18.72 12.63
N ALA A 39 10.79 17.69 11.87
CA ALA A 39 9.80 16.87 11.17
C ALA A 39 10.26 15.43 11.03
N VAL A 40 9.28 14.57 10.80
CA VAL A 40 9.50 13.18 10.38
C VAL A 40 8.90 13.01 9.00
N HIS A 41 9.72 12.58 8.06
CA HIS A 41 9.30 12.35 6.67
C HIS A 41 9.21 10.85 6.42
N VAL A 42 8.07 10.42 5.91
CA VAL A 42 7.83 9.01 5.60
C VAL A 42 7.56 8.90 4.10
N HIS A 43 8.32 8.04 3.44
CA HIS A 43 8.15 7.75 2.01
C HIS A 43 7.72 6.31 1.85
N ILE A 44 6.60 6.09 1.18
CA ILE A 44 6.04 4.75 0.98
C ILE A 44 5.94 4.49 -0.53
N ALA A 45 6.59 3.44 -1.00
CA ALA A 45 6.57 3.10 -2.41
C ALA A 45 5.25 2.40 -2.76
N LEU A 46 4.41 3.08 -3.53
CA LEU A 46 3.11 2.58 -3.97
C LEU A 46 2.93 2.80 -5.48
N PRO A 47 3.82 2.22 -6.31
CA PRO A 47 3.75 2.46 -7.74
C PRO A 47 2.47 1.89 -8.36
N GLY A 48 1.81 2.70 -9.18
CA GLY A 48 0.59 2.29 -9.87
C GLY A 48 -0.65 2.23 -8.99
N VAL A 49 -0.57 2.69 -7.75
CA VAL A 49 -1.71 2.72 -6.83
C VAL A 49 -2.44 4.06 -7.00
N PRO A 50 -3.75 4.04 -7.27
CA PRO A 50 -4.49 5.30 -7.34
C PRO A 50 -4.64 5.95 -5.97
N ALA A 51 -4.55 7.26 -5.94
CA ALA A 51 -4.60 8.03 -4.69
C ALA A 51 -5.88 7.77 -3.89
N ASP A 52 -6.99 7.58 -4.56
CA ASP A 52 -8.28 7.35 -3.91
C ASP A 52 -8.40 5.98 -3.24
N SER A 53 -7.50 5.05 -3.54
CA SER A 53 -7.48 3.75 -2.88
C SER A 53 -6.64 3.74 -1.59
N ILE A 54 -5.89 4.81 -1.33
CA ILE A 54 -4.98 4.87 -0.19
C ILE A 54 -5.73 5.32 1.06
N THR A 55 -5.62 4.53 2.12
CA THR A 55 -6.22 4.84 3.41
C THR A 55 -5.14 4.84 4.49
N LEU A 56 -5.20 5.82 5.37
CA LEU A 56 -4.30 5.93 6.51
C LEU A 56 -5.12 5.84 7.79
N ALA A 57 -4.76 4.90 8.66
CA ALA A 57 -5.39 4.74 9.97
C ALA A 57 -4.35 5.02 11.04
N PHE A 58 -4.56 6.09 11.80
CA PHE A 58 -3.60 6.52 12.81
C PHE A 58 -3.90 5.87 14.16
N ASP A 59 -2.83 5.58 14.90
CA ASP A 59 -2.92 5.04 16.25
C ASP A 59 -1.89 5.74 17.15
N ALA A 60 -1.76 5.28 18.38
CA ALA A 60 -0.89 5.94 19.37
C ALA A 60 0.61 5.87 19.02
N GLY A 61 1.05 4.90 18.24
CA GLY A 61 2.47 4.71 17.94
C GLY A 61 2.85 4.92 16.49
N GLY A 62 1.88 5.25 15.63
CA GLY A 62 2.14 5.39 14.21
C GLY A 62 0.88 5.34 13.37
N PHE A 63 0.93 4.61 12.28
CA PHE A 63 -0.22 4.49 11.38
C PHE A 63 -0.15 3.19 10.59
N THR A 64 -1.29 2.81 10.03
CA THR A 64 -1.36 1.72 9.05
C THR A 64 -1.76 2.31 7.71
N VAL A 65 -0.95 2.06 6.69
CA VAL A 65 -1.28 2.42 5.32
C VAL A 65 -1.90 1.22 4.63
N SER A 66 -3.01 1.44 3.94
CA SER A 66 -3.70 0.43 3.14
C SER A 66 -3.96 0.99 1.76
N ALA A 67 -3.78 0.17 0.75
CA ALA A 67 -3.97 0.59 -0.63
C ALA A 67 -4.35 -0.62 -1.49
N LEU A 68 -4.93 -0.35 -2.65
CA LEU A 68 -5.33 -1.39 -3.58
C LEU A 68 -4.79 -1.08 -4.96
N ARG A 69 -4.09 -2.04 -5.54
CA ARG A 69 -3.65 -1.97 -6.93
C ARG A 69 -4.36 -3.04 -7.72
N ALA A 70 -5.24 -2.62 -8.63
CA ALA A 70 -6.00 -3.55 -9.46
C ALA A 70 -5.08 -4.21 -10.48
N PHE A 71 -5.39 -5.46 -10.83
CA PHE A 71 -4.67 -6.17 -11.89
C PHE A 71 -4.99 -5.50 -13.23
N PRO A 72 -3.97 -4.93 -13.93
CA PRO A 72 -4.23 -4.06 -15.08
C PRO A 72 -4.65 -4.81 -16.35
N PHE A 73 -4.43 -6.12 -16.40
CA PHE A 73 -4.70 -6.93 -17.60
C PHE A 73 -5.95 -7.79 -17.49
N ARG A 74 -6.82 -7.48 -16.53
CA ARG A 74 -8.02 -8.28 -16.29
C ARG A 74 -8.91 -8.38 -17.52
N GLU A 75 -9.10 -7.26 -18.21
CA GLU A 75 -9.90 -7.23 -19.44
C GLU A 75 -9.19 -7.93 -20.59
N SER A 76 -7.87 -7.72 -20.71
CA SER A 76 -7.06 -8.36 -21.77
C SER A 76 -7.05 -9.86 -21.64
N CYS A 77 -7.11 -10.41 -20.44
CA CYS A 77 -7.21 -11.84 -20.21
C CYS A 77 -8.54 -12.43 -20.70
N GLY A 78 -9.55 -11.57 -20.90
CA GLY A 78 -10.82 -11.96 -21.50
C GLY A 78 -10.83 -12.02 -23.01
N GLU A 79 -9.76 -11.62 -23.68
CA GLU A 79 -9.69 -11.60 -25.15
C GLU A 79 -9.24 -12.96 -25.71
N PRO A 80 -9.81 -13.38 -26.86
CA PRO A 80 -9.34 -14.62 -27.53
C PRO A 80 -7.86 -14.52 -27.88
N GLY A 81 -7.12 -15.56 -27.57
CA GLY A 81 -5.68 -15.61 -27.84
C GLY A 81 -4.81 -15.00 -26.78
N ALA A 82 -5.38 -14.48 -25.70
CA ALA A 82 -4.60 -13.93 -24.58
C ALA A 82 -3.95 -15.06 -23.78
N HIS A 83 -2.67 -14.91 -23.48
CA HIS A 83 -1.90 -15.86 -22.68
C HIS A 83 -1.13 -15.15 -21.60
N ILE A 84 -1.24 -15.61 -20.37
CA ILE A 84 -0.44 -15.13 -19.26
C ILE A 84 0.87 -15.91 -19.25
N HIS A 85 1.97 -15.24 -19.55
CA HIS A 85 3.30 -15.86 -19.49
C HIS A 85 3.93 -15.68 -18.12
N ARG A 86 3.72 -14.51 -17.51
CA ARG A 86 4.34 -14.21 -16.22
C ARG A 86 3.59 -13.07 -15.55
N VAL A 87 3.35 -13.21 -14.26
CA VAL A 87 2.79 -12.18 -13.40
C VAL A 87 3.65 -12.12 -12.15
N GLU A 88 4.53 -11.15 -12.07
CA GLU A 88 5.45 -10.99 -10.94
C GLU A 88 5.24 -9.69 -10.18
N ILE A 89 4.63 -8.69 -10.85
CA ILE A 89 4.39 -7.40 -10.20
C ILE A 89 3.29 -7.57 -9.17
N PRO A 90 3.52 -7.14 -7.92
CA PRO A 90 2.49 -7.25 -6.89
C PRO A 90 1.25 -6.45 -7.25
N TYR A 91 0.09 -7.06 -7.09
CA TYR A 91 -1.21 -6.41 -7.24
C TYR A 91 -2.13 -6.89 -6.13
N GLY A 92 -3.26 -6.22 -5.99
CA GLY A 92 -4.18 -6.49 -4.92
C GLY A 92 -3.94 -5.56 -3.74
N ARG A 93 -4.07 -6.08 -2.54
CA ARG A 93 -4.00 -5.29 -1.33
C ARG A 93 -2.56 -5.05 -0.88
N PHE A 94 -2.26 -3.80 -0.58
CA PHE A 94 -1.03 -3.40 0.09
C PHE A 94 -1.39 -2.90 1.48
N GLU A 95 -0.66 -3.35 2.48
CA GLU A 95 -0.89 -2.89 3.84
C GLU A 95 0.41 -2.98 4.64
N ARG A 96 0.68 -1.94 5.38
CA ARG A 96 1.81 -1.95 6.30
C ARG A 96 1.55 -1.06 7.50
N ARG A 97 1.88 -1.57 8.68
CA ARG A 97 1.91 -0.77 9.89
C ARG A 97 3.27 -0.09 9.99
N VAL A 98 3.26 1.22 10.16
CA VAL A 98 4.47 2.04 10.25
C VAL A 98 4.54 2.68 11.64
N GLY A 99 5.55 2.30 12.40
CA GLY A 99 5.83 2.92 13.69
C GLY A 99 6.58 4.23 13.48
N LEU A 100 6.16 5.29 14.16
CA LEU A 100 6.84 6.57 14.10
C LEU A 100 7.79 6.73 15.29
N PRO A 101 8.89 7.50 15.14
CA PRO A 101 9.80 7.76 16.25
C PRO A 101 9.17 8.74 17.25
N LEU A 102 8.51 8.20 18.27
CA LEU A 102 7.84 8.96 19.31
C LEU A 102 8.73 9.00 20.57
N ASP A 103 9.73 9.87 20.54
CA ASP A 103 10.69 9.97 21.63
C ASP A 103 10.12 10.71 22.84
N ASP A 104 9.12 11.57 22.63
CA ASP A 104 8.51 12.36 23.68
C ASP A 104 6.99 12.24 23.63
N PRO A 105 6.37 11.55 24.63
CA PRO A 105 4.92 11.42 24.65
C PRO A 105 4.18 12.74 24.85
N TYR A 106 4.88 13.78 25.30
CA TYR A 106 4.29 15.11 25.47
C TYR A 106 4.40 15.98 24.22
N SER A 107 5.05 15.48 23.17
CA SER A 107 5.20 16.18 21.89
C SER A 107 4.74 15.28 20.75
N PRO A 108 3.43 15.08 20.61
CA PRO A 108 2.90 14.20 19.59
C PRO A 108 3.16 14.73 18.19
N LEU A 109 3.37 13.79 17.27
CA LEU A 109 3.51 14.11 15.86
C LEU A 109 2.15 14.30 15.22
N GLU A 110 2.06 15.27 14.34
CA GLU A 110 0.85 15.61 13.63
C GLU A 110 1.13 15.63 12.14
N LEU A 111 0.25 15.01 11.34
CA LEU A 111 0.40 15.00 9.90
C LEU A 111 0.21 16.41 9.34
N ALA A 112 1.27 16.97 8.79
CA ALA A 112 1.26 18.32 8.24
C ALA A 112 1.08 18.33 6.72
N ARG A 113 1.59 17.30 6.02
CA ARG A 113 1.54 17.25 4.57
C ARG A 113 1.44 15.82 4.09
N LYS A 114 0.69 15.63 3.00
CA LYS A 114 0.53 14.36 2.34
C LYS A 114 0.58 14.61 0.84
N SER A 115 1.39 13.85 0.12
CA SER A 115 1.46 13.93 -1.33
C SER A 115 1.75 12.57 -1.95
N LEU A 116 1.24 12.36 -3.15
CA LEU A 116 1.54 11.18 -3.96
C LEU A 116 2.09 11.64 -5.29
N ALA A 117 3.35 11.32 -5.56
CA ALA A 117 4.02 11.70 -6.78
C ALA A 117 4.97 10.59 -7.21
N ASP A 118 4.98 10.28 -8.48
CA ASP A 118 5.88 9.27 -9.07
C ASP A 118 5.83 7.91 -8.35
N GLY A 119 4.63 7.54 -7.90
CA GLY A 119 4.43 6.28 -7.19
C GLY A 119 4.92 6.26 -5.77
N VAL A 120 5.27 7.40 -5.19
CA VAL A 120 5.72 7.49 -3.80
C VAL A 120 4.77 8.37 -3.01
N LEU A 121 4.21 7.79 -1.94
CA LEU A 121 3.41 8.53 -0.98
C LEU A 121 4.36 9.14 0.04
N THR A 122 4.34 10.46 0.14
CA THR A 122 5.16 11.20 1.11
C THR A 122 4.26 11.79 2.19
N LEU A 123 4.57 11.46 3.44
CA LEU A 123 3.90 12.01 4.61
C LEU A 123 4.90 12.80 5.42
N THR A 124 4.55 14.02 5.78
CA THR A 124 5.38 14.85 6.64
C THR A 124 4.64 15.09 7.96
N PHE A 125 5.25 14.67 9.04
CA PHE A 125 4.75 14.88 10.39
C PHE A 125 5.57 15.94 11.08
N THR A 126 4.92 16.85 11.76
CA THR A 126 5.58 17.87 12.57
C THR A 126 5.19 17.69 14.02
N ARG A 127 6.06 18.13 14.93
CA ARG A 127 5.74 18.11 16.34
C ARG A 127 4.73 19.19 16.62
N LYS A 128 3.66 18.82 17.30
CA LYS A 128 2.70 19.79 17.75
C LYS A 128 3.37 20.60 18.87
N GLU A 129 3.55 21.88 18.64
CA GLU A 129 4.09 22.75 19.68
C GLU A 129 3.14 22.70 20.87
N GLY A 130 3.68 22.29 21.99
CA GLY A 130 2.90 22.18 23.20
C GLY A 130 2.33 23.55 23.59
N ALA A 131 1.04 23.58 23.81
CA ALA A 131 0.38 24.75 24.32
C ALA A 131 0.88 25.06 25.73
#